data_efe25748e23687b89149f998242d3c84
#
_entry.id   efe25748e23687b89149f998242d3c84
#
_cell.length_a   1.000
_cell.length_b   1.000
_cell.length_c   1.000
_cell.angle_alpha   90.00
_cell.angle_beta   90.00
_cell.angle_gamma   90.00
#
_symmetry.space_group_name_H-M   'P 1'
#
loop_
_entity.id
_entity.type
_entity.pdbx_description
1 polymer ?
#
loop_
_entity_poly.entity_id
_entity_poly.type
_entity_poly.pdbx_seq_one_letter_code
_entity_poly.pdbx_strand_id
1 'polypeptide(L)'
;KKIITVILLLMMFITGYAQRIVVYKQLDESLIKVSASSELNKGTICSVVNGDGMQGCYHVANNLGHGMWLSEVSKKPVRYNKSTHEGVVWFLCDFGKSRKCPEVDLIQIWNYNQNEHTRRGLNKVYIEYSEDGNKWQLLKNGDLEYYLIPESVGRNPGSVDFSLDTKGIKARYICFTAALDGEGNHYDRKNPVVIQEAADMHQNVDYYGLSEIRFYKKTVVSVQSLGKLDDISFVVNGVDIRKFGSQ
;
A
#
# COMPACT_ATOMS: atom_id res chain seq x y z
N LYS A 1 40.24 -45.49 -4.06
CA LYS A 1 40.36 -44.37 -5.05
C LYS A 1 39.06 -44.04 -5.77
N LYS A 2 38.19 -45.02 -6.13
CA LYS A 2 36.92 -44.79 -6.87
C LYS A 2 35.84 -44.08 -6.00
N ILE A 3 35.83 -44.32 -4.68
CA ILE A 3 34.84 -43.72 -3.76
C ILE A 3 35.10 -42.21 -3.55
N ILE A 4 36.40 -41.83 -3.50
CA ILE A 4 36.76 -40.41 -3.33
C ILE A 4 36.36 -39.58 -4.57
N THR A 5 36.47 -40.17 -5.76
CA THR A 5 36.09 -39.50 -7.02
C THR A 5 34.58 -39.28 -7.12
N VAL A 6 33.75 -40.23 -6.62
CA VAL A 6 32.28 -40.10 -6.62
C VAL A 6 31.84 -39.04 -5.62
N ILE A 7 32.48 -38.96 -4.46
CA ILE A 7 32.13 -37.95 -3.44
C ILE A 7 32.52 -36.52 -3.93
N LEU A 8 33.66 -36.37 -4.60
CA LEU A 8 34.07 -35.12 -5.21
C LEU A 8 33.11 -34.68 -6.34
N LEU A 9 32.65 -35.64 -7.17
CA LEU A 9 31.67 -35.36 -8.23
C LEU A 9 30.30 -34.95 -7.62
N LEU A 10 29.87 -35.60 -6.54
CA LEU A 10 28.65 -35.27 -5.85
C LEU A 10 28.73 -33.87 -5.19
N MET A 11 29.89 -33.52 -4.63
CA MET A 11 30.11 -32.16 -4.10
C MET A 11 30.15 -31.09 -5.19
N MET A 12 30.65 -31.38 -6.39
CA MET A 12 30.59 -30.42 -7.51
C MET A 12 29.17 -30.16 -8.01
N PHE A 13 28.25 -31.11 -7.87
CA PHE A 13 26.84 -30.91 -8.22
C PHE A 13 26.06 -30.07 -7.17
N ILE A 14 26.52 -30.02 -5.92
CA ILE A 14 25.86 -29.25 -4.85
C ILE A 14 26.27 -27.77 -4.91
N THR A 15 27.40 -27.42 -5.50
CA THR A 15 27.90 -26.04 -5.58
C THR A 15 27.33 -25.23 -6.76
N GLY A 16 26.51 -25.82 -7.60
CA GLY A 16 26.02 -25.18 -8.84
C GLY A 16 24.67 -24.49 -8.78
N TYR A 17 23.88 -24.71 -7.74
CA TYR A 17 22.59 -24.01 -7.58
C TYR A 17 22.77 -22.77 -6.71
N ALA A 18 23.10 -21.64 -7.33
CA ALA A 18 22.96 -20.34 -6.68
C ALA A 18 21.50 -20.19 -6.27
N GLN A 19 21.23 -20.34 -4.99
CA GLN A 19 19.89 -20.13 -4.44
C GLN A 19 19.50 -18.67 -4.72
N ARG A 20 18.46 -18.47 -5.52
CA ARG A 20 17.92 -17.15 -5.84
C ARG A 20 16.81 -16.83 -4.85
N ILE A 21 16.97 -15.73 -4.12
CA ILE A 21 15.97 -15.23 -3.19
C ILE A 21 15.28 -14.03 -3.84
N VAL A 22 13.96 -14.03 -3.80
CA VAL A 22 13.17 -12.86 -4.19
C VAL A 22 13.02 -11.96 -2.97
N VAL A 23 13.42 -10.71 -3.12
CA VAL A 23 13.32 -9.68 -2.08
C VAL A 23 12.49 -8.52 -2.61
N TYR A 24 11.63 -7.97 -1.78
CA TYR A 24 10.91 -6.75 -2.06
C TYR A 24 11.60 -5.61 -1.30
N LYS A 25 12.22 -4.69 -2.05
CA LYS A 25 12.85 -3.49 -1.50
C LYS A 25 11.82 -2.36 -1.53
N GLN A 26 11.56 -1.76 -0.37
CA GLN A 26 10.70 -0.57 -0.28
C GLN A 26 11.31 0.58 -1.08
N LEU A 27 10.48 1.30 -1.83
CA LEU A 27 10.88 2.54 -2.48
C LEU A 27 11.08 3.63 -1.42
N ASP A 28 11.98 4.55 -1.69
CA ASP A 28 12.31 5.64 -0.77
C ASP A 28 11.11 6.57 -0.58
N GLU A 29 10.53 6.52 0.60
CA GLU A 29 9.35 7.30 0.98
C GLU A 29 9.59 8.82 0.86
N SER A 30 10.81 9.27 1.15
CA SER A 30 11.18 10.69 1.12
C SER A 30 11.08 11.30 -0.28
N LEU A 31 11.08 10.47 -1.32
CA LEU A 31 10.96 10.87 -2.73
C LEU A 31 9.51 10.90 -3.21
N ILE A 32 8.57 10.37 -2.43
CA ILE A 32 7.16 10.27 -2.80
C ILE A 32 6.42 11.51 -2.32
N LYS A 33 5.89 12.30 -3.25
CA LYS A 33 5.00 13.41 -2.94
C LYS A 33 3.56 12.94 -3.05
N VAL A 34 2.76 13.24 -2.04
CA VAL A 34 1.35 12.87 -2.03
C VAL A 34 0.48 14.12 -2.05
N SER A 35 -0.64 14.03 -2.75
CA SER A 35 -1.69 15.02 -2.75
C SER A 35 -3.05 14.34 -2.76
N ALA A 36 -4.07 14.99 -2.24
CA ALA A 36 -5.43 14.49 -2.20
C ALA A 36 -6.43 15.53 -2.71
N SER A 37 -7.63 15.07 -3.09
CA SER A 37 -8.72 15.97 -3.49
C SER A 37 -9.22 16.81 -2.32
N SER A 38 -9.10 16.31 -1.08
CA SER A 38 -9.43 17.04 0.14
C SER A 38 -8.71 16.46 1.36
N GLU A 39 -8.54 17.25 2.38
CA GLU A 39 -7.96 16.89 3.66
C GLU A 39 -8.72 17.61 4.78
N LEU A 40 -9.24 16.86 5.76
CA LEU A 40 -9.91 17.43 6.93
C LEU A 40 -8.95 18.34 7.71
N ASN A 41 -7.72 17.90 7.87
CA ASN A 41 -6.63 18.70 8.42
C ASN A 41 -5.53 18.82 7.37
N LYS A 42 -5.17 20.04 7.00
CA LYS A 42 -4.15 20.30 5.96
C LYS A 42 -2.81 19.65 6.29
N GLY A 43 -2.22 19.01 5.29
CA GLY A 43 -0.92 18.36 5.37
C GLY A 43 -0.94 16.95 5.92
N THR A 44 -2.11 16.41 6.29
CA THR A 44 -2.20 15.04 6.83
C THR A 44 -2.02 13.96 5.77
N ILE A 45 -2.25 14.28 4.49
CA ILE A 45 -2.03 13.30 3.42
C ILE A 45 -0.57 12.85 3.34
N CYS A 46 0.39 13.65 3.75
CA CYS A 46 1.80 13.26 3.76
C CYS A 46 2.08 12.10 4.74
N SER A 47 1.26 11.94 5.78
CA SER A 47 1.41 10.87 6.77
C SER A 47 1.26 9.48 6.16
N VAL A 48 0.52 9.34 5.05
CA VAL A 48 0.24 8.02 4.45
C VAL A 48 1.44 7.38 3.76
N VAL A 49 2.56 8.09 3.58
CA VAL A 49 3.77 7.57 2.92
C VAL A 49 5.07 7.82 3.68
N ASN A 50 5.02 8.49 4.83
CA ASN A 50 6.25 8.90 5.55
C ASN A 50 6.54 8.06 6.79
N GLY A 51 5.76 7.00 7.02
CA GLY A 51 5.89 6.13 8.18
C GLY A 51 5.39 6.75 9.50
N ASP A 52 4.71 7.92 9.44
CA ASP A 52 4.12 8.53 10.62
C ASP A 52 3.04 7.59 11.21
N GLY A 53 3.06 7.39 12.53
CA GLY A 53 2.19 6.40 13.18
C GLY A 53 2.61 4.95 12.98
N MET A 54 3.72 4.66 12.30
CA MET A 54 4.21 3.30 12.10
C MET A 54 5.27 2.90 13.13
N GLN A 55 5.17 1.65 13.61
CA GLN A 55 6.24 0.97 14.34
C GLN A 55 6.68 -0.25 13.54
N GLY A 56 7.71 -0.09 12.73
CA GLY A 56 8.14 -1.09 11.75
C GLY A 56 7.08 -1.32 10.67
N CYS A 57 6.48 -2.51 10.65
CA CYS A 57 5.40 -2.88 9.72
C CYS A 57 3.99 -2.82 10.35
N TYR A 58 3.85 -2.20 11.52
CA TYR A 58 2.57 -2.07 12.20
C TYR A 58 2.18 -0.61 12.35
N HIS A 59 0.93 -0.28 12.05
CA HIS A 59 0.36 1.01 12.35
C HIS A 59 -0.13 1.05 13.81
N VAL A 60 0.33 2.04 14.56
CA VAL A 60 -0.12 2.28 15.94
C VAL A 60 -1.35 3.18 15.87
N ALA A 61 -2.52 2.58 15.91
CA ALA A 61 -3.77 3.33 15.99
C ALA A 61 -3.72 4.28 17.18
N ASN A 62 -4.15 5.51 16.97
CA ASN A 62 -4.37 6.41 18.08
C ASN A 62 -5.78 7.00 18.01
N ASN A 63 -6.28 7.46 19.15
CA ASN A 63 -7.63 7.95 19.28
C ASN A 63 -7.86 9.32 18.62
N LEU A 64 -6.82 9.97 18.12
CA LEU A 64 -6.87 11.32 17.58
C LEU A 64 -6.57 11.41 16.08
N GLY A 65 -6.38 10.26 15.39
CA GLY A 65 -6.10 10.24 13.96
C GLY A 65 -4.73 10.77 13.56
N HIS A 66 -3.77 10.87 14.51
CA HIS A 66 -2.40 11.21 14.18
C HIS A 66 -1.74 10.13 13.32
N GLY A 67 -0.92 10.53 12.36
CA GLY A 67 -0.28 9.60 11.43
C GLY A 67 -1.26 8.97 10.43
N MET A 68 -2.42 9.59 10.21
CA MET A 68 -3.42 9.15 9.25
C MET A 68 -4.00 10.34 8.49
N TRP A 69 -4.35 10.09 7.23
CA TRP A 69 -5.11 11.02 6.44
C TRP A 69 -6.62 10.75 6.59
N LEU A 70 -7.39 11.83 6.61
CA LEU A 70 -8.84 11.82 6.51
C LEU A 70 -9.29 12.93 5.58
N SER A 71 -10.19 12.62 4.63
CA SER A 71 -10.79 13.61 3.73
C SER A 71 -11.74 14.54 4.47
N GLU A 72 -12.06 15.67 3.87
CA GLU A 72 -13.31 16.39 4.21
C GLU A 72 -14.53 15.57 3.79
N VAL A 73 -15.70 15.96 4.29
CA VAL A 73 -16.97 15.41 3.83
C VAL A 73 -17.14 15.71 2.33
N SER A 74 -17.15 14.67 1.52
CA SER A 74 -17.31 14.79 0.06
C SER A 74 -18.75 14.48 -0.34
N LYS A 75 -19.39 15.43 -1.03
CA LYS A 75 -20.77 15.28 -1.56
C LYS A 75 -20.84 15.39 -3.07
N LYS A 76 -19.72 15.67 -3.72
CA LYS A 76 -19.67 15.88 -5.17
C LYS A 76 -18.65 14.93 -5.81
N PRO A 77 -18.92 14.45 -7.02
CA PRO A 77 -17.94 13.70 -7.79
C PRO A 77 -16.67 14.51 -7.98
N VAL A 78 -15.53 13.87 -7.77
CA VAL A 78 -14.21 14.45 -8.03
C VAL A 78 -13.38 13.50 -8.89
N ARG A 79 -12.54 14.07 -9.72
CA ARG A 79 -11.60 13.33 -10.55
C ARG A 79 -10.24 14.02 -10.52
N TYR A 80 -9.18 13.25 -10.41
CA TYR A 80 -7.86 13.79 -10.65
C TYR A 80 -7.77 14.23 -12.12
N ASN A 81 -7.23 15.40 -12.37
CA ASN A 81 -7.36 16.17 -13.63
C ASN A 81 -7.16 15.37 -14.93
N LYS A 82 -6.37 14.32 -14.91
CA LYS A 82 -6.00 13.53 -16.09
C LYS A 82 -6.32 12.04 -15.97
N SER A 83 -6.85 11.60 -14.82
CA SER A 83 -7.32 10.23 -14.64
C SER A 83 -8.64 10.01 -15.37
N THR A 84 -9.05 8.76 -15.53
CA THR A 84 -10.28 8.41 -16.25
C THR A 84 -11.47 8.22 -15.32
N HIS A 85 -11.24 7.85 -14.06
CA HIS A 85 -12.31 7.54 -13.12
C HIS A 85 -12.66 8.73 -12.23
N GLU A 86 -13.97 8.94 -12.09
CA GLU A 86 -14.54 9.82 -11.09
C GLU A 86 -14.83 9.03 -9.81
N GLY A 87 -14.68 9.69 -8.66
CA GLY A 87 -14.97 9.11 -7.36
C GLY A 87 -15.45 10.16 -6.38
N VAL A 88 -15.54 9.78 -5.12
CA VAL A 88 -15.88 10.70 -4.03
C VAL A 88 -14.65 11.42 -3.50
N VAL A 89 -13.50 10.77 -3.56
CA VAL A 89 -12.20 11.32 -3.16
C VAL A 89 -11.11 10.60 -3.96
N TRP A 90 -10.01 11.29 -4.20
CA TRP A 90 -8.79 10.70 -4.75
C TRP A 90 -7.57 11.14 -3.95
N PHE A 91 -6.53 10.33 -3.98
CA PHE A 91 -5.17 10.72 -3.63
C PHE A 91 -4.17 10.22 -4.68
N LEU A 92 -3.10 10.98 -4.83
CA LEU A 92 -2.08 10.77 -5.85
C LEU A 92 -0.72 10.64 -5.18
N CYS A 93 0.03 9.60 -5.56
CA CYS A 93 1.45 9.44 -5.25
C CYS A 93 2.29 9.82 -6.47
N ASP A 94 3.16 10.84 -6.36
CA ASP A 94 4.16 11.24 -7.37
C ASP A 94 5.54 10.81 -6.89
N PHE A 95 6.15 9.86 -7.58
CA PHE A 95 7.50 9.34 -7.29
C PHE A 95 8.64 10.26 -7.78
N GLY A 96 8.33 11.49 -8.12
CA GLY A 96 9.29 12.51 -8.51
C GLY A 96 9.84 12.36 -9.92
N LYS A 97 10.62 13.34 -10.32
CA LYS A 97 11.28 13.39 -11.64
C LYS A 97 12.62 12.65 -11.59
N SER A 98 12.62 11.33 -11.49
CA SER A 98 13.83 10.58 -11.77
C SER A 98 14.01 10.37 -13.28
N ARG A 99 15.25 10.06 -13.72
CA ARG A 99 15.52 9.76 -15.14
C ARG A 99 14.75 8.55 -15.66
N LYS A 100 14.33 7.66 -14.76
CA LYS A 100 13.52 6.47 -15.05
C LYS A 100 12.39 6.40 -14.05
N CYS A 101 11.17 6.14 -14.53
CA CYS A 101 10.06 5.82 -13.65
C CYS A 101 10.41 4.60 -12.80
N PRO A 102 10.11 4.61 -11.50
CA PRO A 102 10.30 3.43 -10.69
C PRO A 102 9.40 2.30 -11.20
N GLU A 103 9.89 1.09 -11.05
CA GLU A 103 9.12 -0.13 -11.19
C GLU A 103 8.51 -0.43 -9.83
N VAL A 104 7.21 -0.60 -9.80
CA VAL A 104 6.44 -0.95 -8.61
C VAL A 104 5.91 -2.36 -8.81
N ASP A 105 6.33 -3.30 -7.97
CA ASP A 105 5.92 -4.70 -8.03
C ASP A 105 4.87 -5.05 -6.97
N LEU A 106 4.91 -4.36 -5.82
CA LEU A 106 4.01 -4.61 -4.71
C LEU A 106 3.56 -3.29 -4.09
N ILE A 107 2.27 -3.17 -3.81
CA ILE A 107 1.68 -2.10 -3.00
C ILE A 107 1.12 -2.73 -1.73
N GLN A 108 1.47 -2.16 -0.58
CA GLN A 108 0.88 -2.53 0.70
C GLN A 108 0.11 -1.35 1.28
N ILE A 109 -1.07 -1.63 1.82
CA ILE A 109 -1.98 -0.63 2.36
C ILE A 109 -2.35 -1.01 3.79
N TRP A 110 -2.16 -0.07 4.70
CA TRP A 110 -2.77 -0.05 6.03
C TRP A 110 -3.95 0.90 5.96
N ASN A 111 -5.14 0.34 5.99
CA ASN A 111 -6.36 1.13 5.87
C ASN A 111 -6.58 2.00 7.11
N TYR A 112 -7.59 2.84 7.11
CA TYR A 112 -7.84 3.76 8.21
C TYR A 112 -8.10 3.00 9.52
N ASN A 113 -7.21 3.15 10.50
CA ASN A 113 -7.12 2.29 11.69
C ASN A 113 -7.47 3.02 13.00
N GLN A 114 -8.20 4.13 12.93
CA GLN A 114 -8.70 4.79 14.14
C GLN A 114 -9.74 3.89 14.81
N ASN A 115 -9.58 3.64 16.13
CA ASN A 115 -10.53 2.84 16.90
C ASN A 115 -11.95 3.42 16.76
N GLU A 116 -12.96 2.57 16.64
CA GLU A 116 -14.38 2.90 16.45
C GLU A 116 -14.72 3.62 15.13
N HIS A 117 -13.73 3.96 14.30
CA HIS A 117 -13.92 4.70 13.05
C HIS A 117 -13.30 4.02 11.82
N THR A 118 -12.98 2.73 11.90
CA THR A 118 -12.36 1.97 10.79
C THR A 118 -13.19 1.98 9.51
N ARG A 119 -14.50 2.13 9.62
CA ARG A 119 -15.41 2.23 8.47
C ARG A 119 -15.18 3.44 7.57
N ARG A 120 -14.42 4.45 8.02
CA ARG A 120 -13.93 5.56 7.19
C ARG A 120 -12.85 5.10 6.19
N GLY A 121 -12.29 3.92 6.39
CA GLY A 121 -11.29 3.34 5.52
C GLY A 121 -11.82 3.14 4.10
N LEU A 122 -10.89 3.17 3.14
CA LEU A 122 -11.18 2.91 1.74
C LEU A 122 -11.69 1.48 1.55
N ASN A 123 -12.70 1.31 0.69
CA ASN A 123 -13.25 0.00 0.31
C ASN A 123 -13.10 -0.20 -1.20
N LYS A 124 -14.00 0.27 -2.02
CA LYS A 124 -13.96 0.12 -3.47
C LYS A 124 -13.16 1.25 -4.11
N VAL A 125 -12.03 0.89 -4.73
CA VAL A 125 -11.05 1.86 -5.23
C VAL A 125 -10.62 1.51 -6.65
N TYR A 126 -10.61 2.52 -7.53
CA TYR A 126 -9.93 2.49 -8.82
C TYR A 126 -8.48 2.89 -8.63
N ILE A 127 -7.55 2.14 -9.22
CA ILE A 127 -6.12 2.42 -9.17
C ILE A 127 -5.64 2.68 -10.59
N GLU A 128 -5.19 3.88 -10.85
CA GLU A 128 -4.69 4.30 -12.15
C GLU A 128 -3.23 4.73 -12.03
N TYR A 129 -2.42 4.47 -13.05
CA TYR A 129 -1.01 4.84 -13.05
C TYR A 129 -0.59 5.47 -14.37
N SER A 130 0.49 6.25 -14.32
CA SER A 130 1.05 6.94 -15.47
C SER A 130 2.55 7.13 -15.33
N GLU A 131 3.29 6.99 -16.44
CA GLU A 131 4.73 7.31 -16.50
C GLU A 131 4.97 8.82 -16.71
N ASP A 132 4.09 9.51 -17.43
CA ASP A 132 4.29 10.88 -17.90
C ASP A 132 3.27 11.89 -17.35
N GLY A 133 2.24 11.41 -16.63
CA GLY A 133 1.14 12.19 -16.11
C GLY A 133 0.12 12.62 -17.17
N ASN A 134 0.23 12.15 -18.42
CA ASN A 134 -0.69 12.45 -19.50
C ASN A 134 -1.47 11.22 -19.98
N LYS A 135 -0.78 10.08 -20.08
CA LYS A 135 -1.37 8.79 -20.46
C LYS A 135 -1.59 7.97 -19.20
N TRP A 136 -2.83 7.74 -18.86
CA TRP A 136 -3.24 6.98 -17.69
C TRP A 136 -3.70 5.59 -18.08
N GLN A 137 -3.34 4.62 -17.27
CA GLN A 137 -3.72 3.22 -17.42
C GLN A 137 -4.37 2.74 -16.14
N LEU A 138 -5.45 2.01 -16.27
CA LEU A 138 -6.15 1.37 -15.15
C LEU A 138 -5.42 0.08 -14.77
N LEU A 139 -5.12 -0.07 -13.49
CA LEU A 139 -4.64 -1.33 -12.93
C LEU A 139 -5.86 -2.23 -12.68
N LYS A 140 -6.01 -3.27 -13.50
CA LYS A 140 -7.17 -4.16 -13.43
C LYS A 140 -6.96 -5.30 -12.44
N ASN A 141 -8.04 -5.74 -11.81
CA ASN A 141 -8.13 -6.92 -10.97
C ASN A 141 -8.87 -8.04 -11.74
N GLY A 142 -8.15 -8.74 -12.63
CA GLY A 142 -8.78 -9.62 -13.60
C GLY A 142 -9.69 -8.82 -14.55
N ASP A 143 -10.98 -9.17 -14.58
CA ASP A 143 -11.98 -8.46 -15.38
C ASP A 143 -12.57 -7.22 -14.67
N LEU A 144 -12.26 -7.04 -13.37
CA LEU A 144 -12.74 -5.91 -12.59
C LEU A 144 -11.86 -4.68 -12.80
N GLU A 145 -12.49 -3.52 -12.81
CA GLU A 145 -11.82 -2.23 -12.92
C GLU A 145 -11.42 -1.62 -11.56
N TYR A 146 -11.73 -2.30 -10.47
CA TYR A 146 -11.54 -1.83 -9.10
C TYR A 146 -10.95 -2.91 -8.21
N TYR A 147 -10.46 -2.48 -7.05
CA TYR A 147 -10.04 -3.33 -5.94
C TYR A 147 -10.94 -3.08 -4.74
N LEU A 148 -11.17 -4.12 -3.95
CA LEU A 148 -11.78 -4.03 -2.64
C LEU A 148 -10.68 -4.08 -1.59
N ILE A 149 -10.52 -3.01 -0.84
CA ILE A 149 -9.55 -2.91 0.25
C ILE A 149 -10.27 -3.30 1.55
N PRO A 150 -9.80 -4.31 2.28
CA PRO A 150 -10.43 -4.72 3.53
C PRO A 150 -10.47 -3.60 4.57
N GLU A 151 -11.51 -3.61 5.40
CA GLU A 151 -11.59 -2.74 6.58
C GLU A 151 -10.47 -3.09 7.55
N SER A 152 -9.82 -2.07 8.13
CA SER A 152 -8.87 -2.27 9.21
C SER A 152 -9.58 -2.80 10.46
N VAL A 153 -8.85 -3.54 11.28
CA VAL A 153 -9.42 -4.12 12.52
C VAL A 153 -9.46 -3.15 13.69
N GLY A 154 -9.01 -1.91 13.53
CA GLY A 154 -9.01 -0.89 14.59
C GLY A 154 -8.12 -1.27 15.79
N ARG A 155 -7.15 -2.16 15.61
CA ARG A 155 -6.26 -2.64 16.67
C ARG A 155 -4.96 -1.86 16.69
N ASN A 156 -4.39 -1.77 17.87
CA ASN A 156 -3.04 -1.27 18.10
C ASN A 156 -2.15 -2.41 18.60
N PRO A 157 -1.15 -2.86 17.83
CA PRO A 157 -0.80 -2.39 16.48
C PRO A 157 -1.65 -3.02 15.37
N GLY A 158 -1.93 -2.25 14.31
CA GLY A 158 -2.59 -2.71 13.08
C GLY A 158 -1.59 -3.24 12.06
N SER A 159 -1.81 -4.45 11.56
CA SER A 159 -1.04 -5.03 10.45
C SER A 159 -1.50 -4.50 9.09
N VAL A 160 -0.76 -4.85 8.03
CA VAL A 160 -1.18 -4.57 6.65
C VAL A 160 -2.55 -5.21 6.36
N ASP A 161 -3.46 -4.38 5.83
CA ASP A 161 -4.82 -4.82 5.51
C ASP A 161 -4.92 -5.35 4.07
N PHE A 162 -4.12 -4.80 3.15
CA PHE A 162 -4.16 -5.18 1.74
C PHE A 162 -2.78 -5.19 1.10
N SER A 163 -2.51 -6.22 0.29
CA SER A 163 -1.28 -6.35 -0.49
C SER A 163 -1.61 -6.64 -1.95
N LEU A 164 -1.11 -5.83 -2.87
CA LEU A 164 -1.37 -5.90 -4.30
C LEU A 164 -0.09 -6.15 -5.08
N ASP A 165 0.01 -7.32 -5.73
CA ASP A 165 1.03 -7.59 -6.75
C ASP A 165 0.63 -6.90 -8.05
N THR A 166 1.37 -5.88 -8.43
CA THR A 166 1.10 -5.05 -9.62
C THR A 166 1.73 -5.61 -10.89
N LYS A 167 2.47 -6.71 -10.81
CA LYS A 167 3.22 -7.34 -11.91
C LYS A 167 4.31 -6.43 -12.51
N GLY A 168 4.84 -5.51 -11.72
CA GLY A 168 5.96 -4.66 -12.14
C GLY A 168 5.53 -3.49 -13.05
N ILE A 169 4.51 -2.73 -12.65
CA ILE A 169 4.14 -1.52 -13.39
C ILE A 169 5.26 -0.48 -13.30
N LYS A 170 5.49 0.23 -14.42
CA LYS A 170 6.35 1.42 -14.43
C LYS A 170 5.46 2.65 -14.25
N ALA A 171 5.67 3.36 -13.15
CA ALA A 171 4.82 4.48 -12.81
C ALA A 171 5.62 5.61 -12.18
N ARG A 172 5.44 6.83 -12.67
CA ARG A 172 5.77 8.04 -11.94
C ARG A 172 4.62 8.47 -11.06
N TYR A 173 3.40 8.21 -11.49
CA TYR A 173 2.19 8.60 -10.77
C TYR A 173 1.31 7.38 -10.55
N ILE A 174 0.78 7.25 -9.35
CA ILE A 174 -0.28 6.30 -9.04
C ILE A 174 -1.40 7.07 -8.34
N CYS A 175 -2.60 7.00 -8.90
CA CYS A 175 -3.80 7.66 -8.38
C CYS A 175 -4.77 6.61 -7.86
N PHE A 176 -5.29 6.83 -6.67
CA PHE A 176 -6.30 6.01 -6.02
C PHE A 176 -7.58 6.82 -5.93
N THR A 177 -8.67 6.32 -6.47
CA THR A 177 -9.96 7.01 -6.51
C THR A 177 -11.03 6.14 -5.87
N ALA A 178 -11.62 6.59 -4.77
CA ALA A 178 -12.69 5.87 -4.08
C ALA A 178 -14.01 6.01 -4.87
N ALA A 179 -14.73 4.89 -5.05
CA ALA A 179 -15.90 4.80 -5.91
C ALA A 179 -17.07 5.71 -5.46
N LEU A 180 -17.87 6.14 -6.44
CA LEU A 180 -19.05 7.01 -6.25
C LEU A 180 -20.31 6.28 -5.76
N ASP A 181 -20.38 4.98 -5.98
CA ASP A 181 -21.60 4.17 -5.83
C ASP A 181 -22.04 3.92 -4.38
N GLY A 182 -21.41 4.57 -3.43
CA GLY A 182 -21.66 4.39 -2.00
C GLY A 182 -20.79 3.30 -1.37
N GLU A 183 -19.95 2.63 -2.16
CA GLU A 183 -19.06 1.56 -1.72
C GLU A 183 -17.59 2.03 -1.58
N GLY A 184 -17.31 3.32 -1.73
CA GLY A 184 -15.95 3.88 -1.65
C GLY A 184 -15.30 3.78 -0.27
N ASN A 185 -16.10 3.68 0.80
CA ASN A 185 -15.67 3.35 2.16
C ASN A 185 -16.47 2.18 2.73
N HIS A 186 -16.18 1.77 3.97
CA HIS A 186 -16.81 0.60 4.61
C HIS A 186 -18.15 0.88 5.29
N TYR A 187 -18.72 2.07 5.13
CA TYR A 187 -20.07 2.31 5.62
C TYR A 187 -21.10 1.61 4.73
N ASP A 188 -21.86 0.71 5.32
CA ASP A 188 -23.00 0.09 4.64
C ASP A 188 -24.20 1.04 4.67
N ARG A 189 -24.33 1.83 3.61
CA ARG A 189 -25.46 2.77 3.45
C ARG A 189 -26.80 2.09 3.19
N LYS A 190 -26.82 0.79 2.91
CA LYS A 190 -28.02 -0.02 2.74
C LYS A 190 -28.56 -0.55 4.07
N ASN A 191 -27.72 -0.54 5.13
CA ASN A 191 -28.12 -1.00 6.45
C ASN A 191 -28.61 0.20 7.30
N PRO A 192 -29.90 0.29 7.63
CA PRO A 192 -30.45 1.39 8.40
C PRO A 192 -29.81 1.59 9.78
N VAL A 193 -29.40 0.48 10.43
CA VAL A 193 -28.74 0.54 11.74
C VAL A 193 -27.38 1.27 11.63
N VAL A 194 -26.61 0.94 10.60
CA VAL A 194 -25.31 1.60 10.37
C VAL A 194 -25.50 3.06 9.99
N ILE A 195 -26.53 3.38 9.22
CA ILE A 195 -26.88 4.77 8.88
C ILE A 195 -27.29 5.53 10.14
N GLN A 196 -28.07 4.91 11.03
CA GLN A 196 -28.46 5.52 12.31
C GLN A 196 -27.26 5.81 13.19
N GLU A 197 -26.37 4.84 13.39
CA GLU A 197 -25.12 5.03 14.12
C GLU A 197 -24.27 6.16 13.52
N ALA A 198 -24.17 6.19 12.18
CA ALA A 198 -23.43 7.24 11.49
C ALA A 198 -24.08 8.62 11.66
N ALA A 199 -25.41 8.72 11.70
CA ALA A 199 -26.12 9.95 11.96
C ALA A 199 -25.91 10.44 13.40
N ASP A 200 -25.95 9.52 14.35
CA ASP A 200 -25.70 9.80 15.77
C ASP A 200 -24.24 10.19 16.05
N MET A 201 -23.31 9.67 15.27
CA MET A 201 -21.88 9.96 15.34
C MET A 201 -21.45 11.16 14.46
N HIS A 202 -22.38 12.01 14.05
CA HIS A 202 -22.12 13.20 13.26
C HIS A 202 -21.34 12.95 11.93
N GLN A 203 -21.93 12.15 11.02
CA GLN A 203 -21.57 12.18 9.60
C GLN A 203 -20.31 11.37 9.19
N ASN A 204 -20.10 10.23 9.79
CA ASN A 204 -18.95 9.39 9.44
C ASN A 204 -19.01 8.74 8.05
N VAL A 205 -20.19 8.67 7.43
CA VAL A 205 -20.42 8.06 6.11
C VAL A 205 -19.73 8.77 4.94
N ASP A 206 -19.41 10.03 5.10
CA ASP A 206 -18.87 10.87 4.02
C ASP A 206 -17.37 11.13 4.13
N TYR A 207 -16.71 10.52 5.14
CA TYR A 207 -15.25 10.57 5.29
C TYR A 207 -14.57 9.37 4.66
N TYR A 208 -13.37 9.59 4.14
CA TYR A 208 -12.49 8.59 3.54
C TYR A 208 -11.10 8.75 4.10
N GLY A 209 -10.51 7.69 4.59
CA GLY A 209 -9.24 7.76 5.28
C GLY A 209 -8.28 6.64 4.95
N LEU A 210 -7.01 6.86 5.28
CA LEU A 210 -5.92 5.91 5.07
C LEU A 210 -4.86 6.12 6.16
N SER A 211 -4.29 5.02 6.65
CA SER A 211 -3.18 5.08 7.61
C SER A 211 -1.84 5.15 6.92
N GLU A 212 -1.51 4.17 6.07
CA GLU A 212 -0.21 4.10 5.41
C GLU A 212 -0.32 3.35 4.09
N ILE A 213 0.54 3.72 3.13
CA ILE A 213 0.74 2.98 1.88
C ILE A 213 2.23 2.89 1.57
N ARG A 214 2.70 1.69 1.20
CA ARG A 214 4.09 1.45 0.84
C ARG A 214 4.21 0.78 -0.51
N PHE A 215 5.25 1.14 -1.22
CA PHE A 215 5.54 0.67 -2.56
C PHE A 215 6.87 -0.06 -2.57
N TYR A 216 6.92 -1.20 -3.27
CA TYR A 216 8.10 -2.05 -3.28
C TYR A 216 8.47 -2.44 -4.70
N LYS A 217 9.79 -2.56 -4.90
CA LYS A 217 10.38 -3.15 -6.08
C LYS A 217 10.88 -4.55 -5.76
N LYS A 218 10.56 -5.51 -6.63
CA LYS A 218 11.06 -6.87 -6.59
C LYS A 218 12.51 -6.91 -7.10
N THR A 219 13.37 -7.60 -6.37
CA THR A 219 14.75 -7.84 -6.75
C THR A 219 15.08 -9.31 -6.51
N VAL A 220 15.77 -9.93 -7.47
CA VAL A 220 16.28 -11.30 -7.31
C VAL A 220 17.74 -11.18 -6.91
N VAL A 221 18.08 -11.69 -5.73
CA VAL A 221 19.45 -11.72 -5.24
C VAL A 221 19.97 -13.15 -5.17
N SER A 222 21.24 -13.36 -5.52
CA SER A 222 21.90 -14.64 -5.29
C SER A 222 22.39 -14.71 -3.84
N VAL A 223 22.37 -15.90 -3.25
CA VAL A 223 22.85 -16.09 -1.87
C VAL A 223 24.32 -15.63 -1.68
N GLN A 224 25.11 -15.70 -2.76
CA GLN A 224 26.50 -15.24 -2.74
C GLN A 224 26.67 -13.72 -2.63
N SER A 225 25.64 -12.93 -2.95
CA SER A 225 25.65 -11.46 -2.84
C SER A 225 25.10 -10.93 -1.52
N LEU A 226 24.65 -11.80 -0.62
CA LEU A 226 24.08 -11.45 0.68
C LEU A 226 25.10 -10.97 1.73
N GLY A 227 26.33 -10.68 1.35
CA GLY A 227 27.37 -10.18 2.26
C GLY A 227 27.10 -8.83 2.94
N LYS A 228 26.02 -8.13 2.55
CA LYS A 228 25.53 -6.90 3.20
C LYS A 228 24.00 -6.96 3.30
N LEU A 229 23.54 -7.64 4.33
CA LEU A 229 22.11 -7.81 4.62
C LEU A 229 21.41 -6.55 5.14
N ASP A 230 22.17 -5.54 5.54
CA ASP A 230 21.65 -4.36 6.24
C ASP A 230 20.74 -3.48 5.34
N ASP A 231 20.91 -3.57 4.02
CA ASP A 231 20.16 -2.75 3.05
C ASP A 231 18.89 -3.44 2.49
N ILE A 232 18.55 -4.64 2.97
CA ILE A 232 17.47 -5.44 2.41
C ILE A 232 16.38 -5.66 3.46
N SER A 233 15.18 -5.14 3.20
CA SER A 233 14.00 -5.48 3.98
C SER A 233 13.44 -6.81 3.53
N PHE A 234 13.40 -7.79 4.43
CA PHE A 234 12.73 -9.07 4.20
C PHE A 234 11.31 -8.98 4.75
N VAL A 235 10.35 -8.73 3.89
CA VAL A 235 8.95 -8.66 4.29
C VAL A 235 8.23 -9.89 3.76
N VAL A 236 7.84 -10.79 4.65
CA VAL A 236 6.95 -11.92 4.33
C VAL A 236 5.63 -11.65 5.02
N ASN A 237 4.55 -11.52 4.27
CA ASN A 237 3.21 -11.20 4.78
C ASN A 237 3.16 -9.98 5.71
N GLY A 238 3.91 -8.92 5.36
CA GLY A 238 3.96 -7.70 6.17
C GLY A 238 4.90 -7.76 7.39
N VAL A 239 5.60 -8.85 7.61
CA VAL A 239 6.51 -9.04 8.75
C VAL A 239 7.96 -8.95 8.29
N ASP A 240 8.75 -8.05 8.89
CA ASP A 240 10.21 -8.01 8.71
C ASP A 240 10.85 -9.19 9.43
N ILE A 241 11.28 -10.21 8.66
CA ILE A 241 11.84 -11.45 9.21
C ILE A 241 13.29 -11.34 9.70
N ARG A 242 13.95 -10.18 9.54
CA ARG A 242 15.33 -9.98 10.07
C ARG A 242 15.41 -10.12 11.58
N LYS A 243 14.33 -9.91 12.29
CA LYS A 243 14.29 -9.97 13.76
C LYS A 243 14.21 -11.38 14.34
N PHE A 244 14.03 -12.42 13.51
CA PHE A 244 13.93 -13.81 13.97
C PHE A 244 15.27 -14.56 13.99
N GLY A 245 16.36 -13.95 13.55
CA GLY A 245 17.69 -14.57 13.47
C GLY A 245 18.69 -14.21 14.59
N SER A 246 18.29 -13.42 15.58
CA SER A 246 19.15 -13.01 16.70
C SER A 246 18.58 -13.54 18.02
N GLN A 247 18.66 -14.82 18.24
CA GLN A 247 18.71 -15.47 19.57
C GLN A 247 19.93 -16.35 19.65
#